data_3603346b5fb837906b412472fc80f0e7
#
_entry.id   3603346b5fb837906b412472fc80f0e7
#
_cell.length_a   1.000
_cell.length_b   1.000
_cell.length_c   1.000
_cell.angle_alpha   90.00
_cell.angle_beta   90.00
_cell.angle_gamma   90.00
#
_symmetry.space_group_name_H-M   'P 1'
#
loop_
_entity.id
_entity.type
_entity.pdbx_description
1 polymer ?
#
loop_
_entity_poly.entity_id
_entity_poly.type
_entity_poly.pdbx_seq_one_letter_code
_entity_poly.pdbx_strand_id
1 'polypeptide(L)'
;VKSIQAELGEAIVALADDLVADFDVIEILTTLTDRCVSILGASAAGLMLAGPDGVLRVIASSSEQMRLLELFELQNEQGPCLESFQTGEVVSHHDLEGATDRWPLFAAEALSSGFGSVYALPLRLRHHVIGALNLFQSTGETFEADSLRAARAFADIATIAILQYRASLRSTELADQVNSAWH
;
A
#
# COMPACT_ATOMS: atom_id res chain seq x y z
N VAL A 1 -21.80 0.14 17.55
CA VAL A 1 -20.48 0.28 16.90
C VAL A 1 -20.23 -1.01 16.13
N LYS A 2 -20.04 -0.92 14.81
CA LYS A 2 -19.69 -2.10 13.98
C LYS A 2 -18.28 -2.56 14.37
N SER A 3 -18.07 -3.87 14.40
CA SER A 3 -16.74 -4.42 14.61
C SER A 3 -15.84 -4.19 13.40
N ILE A 4 -14.52 -4.14 13.60
CA ILE A 4 -13.54 -4.07 12.50
C ILE A 4 -13.77 -5.18 11.48
N GLN A 5 -14.13 -6.39 11.94
CA GLN A 5 -14.41 -7.53 11.06
C GLN A 5 -15.64 -7.30 10.16
N ALA A 6 -16.70 -6.69 10.69
CA ALA A 6 -17.89 -6.38 9.89
C ALA A 6 -17.60 -5.28 8.85
N GLU A 7 -16.89 -4.23 9.25
CA GLU A 7 -16.49 -3.15 8.34
C GLU A 7 -15.51 -3.65 7.27
N LEU A 8 -14.58 -4.52 7.64
CA LEU A 8 -13.66 -5.16 6.71
C LEU A 8 -14.41 -6.03 5.71
N GLY A 9 -15.38 -6.84 6.17
CA GLY A 9 -16.22 -7.67 5.30
C GLY A 9 -16.99 -6.85 4.28
N GLU A 10 -17.61 -5.75 4.69
CA GLU A 10 -18.32 -4.83 3.80
C GLU A 10 -17.36 -4.18 2.79
N ALA A 11 -16.17 -3.76 3.21
CA ALA A 11 -15.16 -3.17 2.34
C ALA A 11 -14.64 -4.18 1.30
N ILE A 12 -14.42 -5.43 1.70
CA ILE A 12 -14.00 -6.51 0.80
C ILE A 12 -15.05 -6.76 -0.29
N VAL A 13 -16.33 -6.85 0.09
CA VAL A 13 -17.42 -7.06 -0.88
C VAL A 13 -17.51 -5.88 -1.85
N ALA A 14 -17.43 -4.65 -1.37
CA ALA A 14 -17.46 -3.46 -2.22
C ALA A 14 -16.29 -3.43 -3.21
N LEU A 15 -15.07 -3.74 -2.76
CA LEU A 15 -13.89 -3.82 -3.62
C LEU A 15 -13.99 -4.98 -4.63
N ALA A 16 -14.56 -6.12 -4.24
CA ALA A 16 -14.79 -7.24 -5.14
C ALA A 16 -15.81 -6.89 -6.23
N ASP A 17 -16.88 -6.17 -5.90
CA ASP A 17 -17.85 -5.68 -6.89
C ASP A 17 -17.19 -4.71 -7.87
N ASP A 18 -16.33 -3.82 -7.41
CA ASP A 18 -15.56 -2.91 -8.25
C ASP A 18 -14.59 -3.66 -9.19
N LEU A 19 -14.02 -4.78 -8.75
CA LEU A 19 -13.14 -5.62 -9.57
C LEU A 19 -13.87 -6.34 -10.71
N VAL A 20 -15.15 -6.62 -10.58
CA VAL A 20 -15.98 -7.26 -11.62
C VAL A 20 -16.50 -6.25 -12.63
N ALA A 21 -16.70 -5.01 -12.22
CA ALA A 21 -17.09 -3.90 -13.09
C ALA A 21 -15.89 -3.36 -13.90
N ASP A 22 -16.15 -2.48 -14.84
CA ASP A 22 -15.14 -1.70 -15.54
C ASP A 22 -14.56 -0.70 -14.53
N PHE A 23 -13.37 -0.96 -13.97
CA PHE A 23 -12.83 -0.24 -12.84
C PHE A 23 -11.56 0.56 -13.17
N ASP A 24 -11.40 1.70 -12.49
CA ASP A 24 -10.15 2.43 -12.41
C ASP A 24 -9.34 1.92 -11.22
N VAL A 25 -8.20 1.27 -11.50
CA VAL A 25 -7.32 0.71 -10.46
C VAL A 25 -6.81 1.79 -9.49
N ILE A 26 -6.54 2.98 -9.97
CA ILE A 26 -6.07 4.10 -9.11
C ILE A 26 -7.18 4.50 -8.13
N GLU A 27 -8.43 4.57 -8.59
CA GLU A 27 -9.57 4.86 -7.72
C GLU A 27 -9.75 3.78 -6.63
N ILE A 28 -9.64 2.51 -6.99
CA ILE A 28 -9.71 1.39 -6.04
C ILE A 28 -8.59 1.49 -5.00
N LEU A 29 -7.36 1.74 -5.43
CA LEU A 29 -6.21 1.83 -4.52
C LEU A 29 -6.27 3.07 -3.62
N THR A 30 -6.79 4.19 -4.13
CA THR A 30 -7.05 5.39 -3.32
C THR A 30 -8.12 5.11 -2.27
N THR A 31 -9.22 4.48 -2.66
CA THR A 31 -10.28 4.06 -1.72
C THR A 31 -9.70 3.11 -0.66
N LEU A 32 -8.84 2.20 -1.03
CA LEU A 32 -8.20 1.26 -0.11
C LEU A 32 -7.34 1.98 0.93
N THR A 33 -6.53 2.97 0.53
CA THR A 33 -5.74 3.76 1.49
C THR A 33 -6.65 4.56 2.44
N ASP A 34 -7.75 5.12 1.95
CA ASP A 34 -8.73 5.82 2.77
C ASP A 34 -9.41 4.87 3.78
N ARG A 35 -9.70 3.63 3.38
CA ARG A 35 -10.25 2.60 4.27
C ARG A 35 -9.26 2.15 5.32
N CYS A 36 -7.97 2.12 5.02
CA CYS A 36 -6.94 1.88 6.04
C CYS A 36 -7.01 2.91 7.16
N VAL A 37 -7.24 4.16 6.84
CA VAL A 37 -7.44 5.21 7.85
C VAL A 37 -8.76 5.02 8.61
N SER A 38 -9.87 4.86 7.90
CA SER A 38 -11.21 4.86 8.52
C SER A 38 -11.53 3.57 9.29
N ILE A 39 -11.04 2.42 8.84
CA ILE A 39 -11.37 1.10 9.42
C ILE A 39 -10.26 0.60 10.35
N LEU A 40 -9.00 0.71 9.94
CA LEU A 40 -7.87 0.23 10.72
C LEU A 40 -7.41 1.22 11.80
N GLY A 41 -7.87 2.46 11.72
CA GLY A 41 -7.45 3.51 12.62
C GLY A 41 -6.03 4.01 12.37
N ALA A 42 -5.47 3.80 11.18
CA ALA A 42 -4.19 4.40 10.81
C ALA A 42 -4.31 5.91 10.74
N SER A 43 -3.29 6.63 11.18
CA SER A 43 -3.22 8.09 11.02
C SER A 43 -3.00 8.48 9.57
N ALA A 44 -2.24 7.67 8.83
CA ALA A 44 -2.05 7.81 7.40
C ALA A 44 -1.72 6.46 6.76
N ALA A 45 -2.03 6.33 5.48
CA ALA A 45 -1.75 5.15 4.68
C ALA A 45 -1.25 5.55 3.29
N GLY A 46 -0.38 4.74 2.72
CA GLY A 46 0.12 4.93 1.36
C GLY A 46 0.44 3.61 0.70
N LEU A 47 0.51 3.63 -0.62
CA LEU A 47 0.74 2.46 -1.42
C LEU A 47 1.73 2.77 -2.53
N MET A 48 2.79 1.99 -2.59
CA MET A 48 3.81 2.05 -3.62
C MET A 48 3.79 0.80 -4.49
N LEU A 49 3.97 0.96 -5.78
CA LEU A 49 4.07 -0.13 -6.75
C LEU A 49 5.35 -0.04 -7.55
N ALA A 50 5.93 -1.21 -7.85
CA ALA A 50 7.00 -1.33 -8.81
C ALA A 50 6.46 -1.40 -10.24
N GLY A 51 7.04 -0.60 -11.13
CA GLY A 51 6.80 -0.71 -12.55
C GLY A 51 7.56 -1.89 -13.17
N PRO A 52 7.45 -2.07 -14.51
CA PRO A 52 8.20 -3.10 -15.24
C PRO A 52 9.72 -2.97 -15.11
N ASP A 53 10.21 -1.78 -14.81
CA ASP A 53 11.61 -1.46 -14.55
C ASP A 53 12.08 -1.82 -13.12
N GLY A 54 11.18 -2.33 -12.26
CA GLY A 54 11.46 -2.65 -10.87
C GLY A 54 11.57 -1.44 -9.94
N VAL A 55 11.27 -0.24 -10.43
CA VAL A 55 11.35 1.00 -9.64
C VAL A 55 10.02 1.26 -8.95
N LEU A 56 10.07 1.47 -7.62
CA LEU A 56 8.91 1.85 -6.83
C LEU A 56 8.44 3.27 -7.14
N ARG A 57 7.13 3.43 -7.20
CA ARG A 57 6.45 4.71 -7.34
C ARG A 57 5.28 4.82 -6.40
N VAL A 58 5.03 6.01 -5.89
CA VAL A 58 3.85 6.31 -5.08
C VAL A 58 2.62 6.29 -5.99
N ILE A 59 1.64 5.45 -5.67
CA ILE A 59 0.41 5.29 -6.46
C ILE A 59 -0.80 5.87 -5.76
N ALA A 60 -0.90 5.68 -4.45
CA ALA A 60 -2.00 6.18 -3.65
C ALA A 60 -1.52 6.60 -2.27
N SER A 61 -2.12 7.64 -1.72
CA SER A 61 -1.82 8.15 -0.38
C SER A 61 -3.09 8.73 0.23
N SER A 62 -3.27 8.55 1.53
CA SER A 62 -4.45 9.06 2.26
C SER A 62 -4.42 10.56 2.48
N SER A 63 -3.27 11.21 2.34
CA SER A 63 -3.08 12.64 2.49
C SER A 63 -1.87 13.13 1.68
N GLU A 64 -1.83 14.42 1.43
CA GLU A 64 -0.67 15.05 0.76
C GLU A 64 0.59 14.94 1.62
N GLN A 65 0.47 15.07 2.94
CA GLN A 65 1.59 14.89 3.87
C GLN A 65 2.20 13.49 3.76
N MET A 66 1.34 12.46 3.68
CA MET A 66 1.78 11.09 3.48
C MET A 66 2.48 10.90 2.13
N ARG A 67 1.94 11.48 1.07
CA ARG A 67 2.52 11.42 -0.26
C ARG A 67 3.92 12.03 -0.29
N LEU A 68 4.13 13.17 0.34
CA LEU A 68 5.43 13.83 0.43
C LEU A 68 6.43 12.99 1.22
N LEU A 69 6.02 12.36 2.31
CA LEU A 69 6.87 11.47 3.09
C LEU A 69 7.30 10.23 2.28
N GLU A 70 6.38 9.65 1.54
CA GLU A 70 6.68 8.51 0.66
C GLU A 70 7.64 8.89 -0.47
N LEU A 71 7.48 10.05 -1.08
CA LEU A 71 8.42 10.58 -2.07
C LEU A 71 9.80 10.81 -1.45
N PHE A 72 9.86 11.33 -0.23
CA PHE A 72 11.09 11.51 0.52
C PHE A 72 11.81 10.17 0.77
N GLU A 73 11.05 9.14 1.15
CA GLU A 73 11.56 7.78 1.33
C GLU A 73 12.24 7.25 0.06
N LEU A 74 11.58 7.40 -1.09
CA LEU A 74 12.12 6.96 -2.37
C LEU A 74 13.35 7.77 -2.81
N GLN A 75 13.34 9.09 -2.63
CA GLN A 75 14.45 9.96 -2.99
C GLN A 75 15.72 9.68 -2.19
N ASN A 76 15.56 9.31 -0.92
CA ASN A 76 16.69 9.02 -0.03
C ASN A 76 17.03 7.53 0.05
N GLU A 77 16.31 6.69 -0.67
CA GLU A 77 16.52 5.24 -0.74
C GLU A 77 16.57 4.57 0.63
N GLN A 78 15.79 5.06 1.59
CA GLN A 78 15.68 4.48 2.92
C GLN A 78 14.29 4.64 3.50
N GLY A 79 13.80 3.61 4.14
CA GLY A 79 12.52 3.61 4.84
C GLY A 79 11.85 2.24 4.85
N PRO A 80 10.75 2.13 5.59
CA PRO A 80 10.09 0.85 5.84
C PRO A 80 9.42 0.24 4.60
N CYS A 81 8.84 1.07 3.74
CA CYS A 81 8.15 0.60 2.54
C CYS A 81 9.15 0.02 1.53
N LEU A 82 10.23 0.74 1.28
CA LEU A 82 11.31 0.29 0.41
C LEU A 82 11.94 -1.01 0.94
N GLU A 83 12.20 -1.09 2.24
CA GLU A 83 12.76 -2.28 2.87
C GLU A 83 11.79 -3.48 2.78
N SER A 84 10.50 -3.27 3.03
CA SER A 84 9.47 -4.30 2.89
C SER A 84 9.38 -4.82 1.45
N PHE A 85 9.45 -3.94 0.47
CA PHE A 85 9.47 -4.32 -0.94
C PHE A 85 10.72 -5.14 -1.30
N GLN A 86 11.89 -4.73 -0.83
CA GLN A 86 13.16 -5.39 -1.13
C GLN A 86 13.28 -6.76 -0.47
N THR A 87 12.80 -6.90 0.77
CA THR A 87 12.92 -8.14 1.55
C THR A 87 11.73 -9.08 1.35
N GLY A 88 10.57 -8.57 0.94
CA GLY A 88 9.32 -9.33 0.89
C GLY A 88 8.74 -9.66 2.26
N GLU A 89 9.20 -8.97 3.30
CA GLU A 89 8.79 -9.18 4.68
C GLU A 89 8.07 -7.95 5.25
N VAL A 90 7.27 -8.16 6.29
CA VAL A 90 6.70 -7.05 7.07
C VAL A 90 7.83 -6.31 7.78
N VAL A 91 7.81 -4.98 7.68
CA VAL A 91 8.75 -4.09 8.35
C VAL A 91 7.97 -3.17 9.26
N SER A 92 8.23 -3.23 10.56
CA SER A 92 7.54 -2.41 11.55
C SER A 92 8.51 -1.79 12.54
N HIS A 93 8.15 -0.62 13.02
CA HIS A 93 8.85 0.04 14.12
C HIS A 93 7.83 0.81 14.97
N HIS A 94 7.77 0.46 16.26
CA HIS A 94 6.78 1.04 17.17
C HIS A 94 7.17 2.43 17.68
N ASP A 95 8.44 2.77 17.58
CA ASP A 95 8.98 4.04 18.02
C ASP A 95 10.05 4.52 17.03
N LEU A 96 9.66 5.45 16.16
CA LEU A 96 10.56 5.99 15.14
C LEU A 96 11.72 6.82 15.72
N GLU A 97 11.62 7.29 16.98
CA GLU A 97 12.77 7.91 17.65
C GLU A 97 13.92 6.91 17.79
N GLY A 98 13.59 5.64 18.06
CA GLY A 98 14.55 4.54 18.13
C GLY A 98 15.02 4.01 16.77
N ALA A 99 14.45 4.48 15.67
CA ALA A 99 14.76 4.02 14.31
C ALA A 99 15.80 4.89 13.58
N THR A 100 16.36 5.89 14.23
CA THR A 100 17.31 6.84 13.62
C THR A 100 18.61 6.19 13.15
N ASP A 101 19.01 5.08 13.74
CA ASP A 101 20.17 4.30 13.29
C ASP A 101 19.86 3.49 12.02
N ARG A 102 18.62 3.04 11.89
CA ARG A 102 18.16 2.23 10.75
C ARG A 102 17.82 3.09 9.54
N TRP A 103 17.09 4.19 9.77
CA TRP A 103 16.62 5.12 8.73
C TRP A 103 16.85 6.57 9.17
N PRO A 104 18.12 7.06 9.18
CA PRO A 104 18.43 8.36 9.80
C PRO A 104 17.67 9.52 9.18
N LEU A 105 17.53 9.58 7.87
CA LEU A 105 16.82 10.66 7.18
C LEU A 105 15.30 10.45 7.25
N PHE A 106 14.83 9.23 6.96
CA PHE A 106 13.41 8.91 6.95
C PHE A 106 12.77 9.06 8.33
N ALA A 107 13.41 8.53 9.39
CA ALA A 107 12.86 8.62 10.74
C ALA A 107 12.73 10.07 11.20
N ALA A 108 13.71 10.90 10.92
CA ALA A 108 13.67 12.34 11.25
C ALA A 108 12.51 13.04 10.53
N GLU A 109 12.31 12.78 9.25
CA GLU A 109 11.24 13.39 8.45
C GLU A 109 9.85 12.90 8.91
N ALA A 110 9.71 11.61 9.17
CA ALA A 110 8.46 11.03 9.68
C ALA A 110 8.07 11.63 11.04
N LEU A 111 9.03 11.75 11.95
CA LEU A 111 8.82 12.36 13.27
C LEU A 111 8.44 13.84 13.16
N SER A 112 9.09 14.61 12.28
CA SER A 112 8.75 16.01 12.04
C SER A 112 7.34 16.16 11.44
N SER A 113 6.86 15.15 10.74
CA SER A 113 5.49 15.06 10.20
C SER A 113 4.45 14.58 11.24
N GLY A 114 4.87 14.29 12.48
CA GLY A 114 3.99 13.86 13.56
C GLY A 114 3.75 12.35 13.65
N PHE A 115 4.46 11.55 12.86
CA PHE A 115 4.35 10.09 12.88
C PHE A 115 5.37 9.49 13.85
N GLY A 116 4.91 8.57 14.70
CA GLY A 116 5.74 7.93 15.72
C GLY A 116 5.95 6.44 15.51
N SER A 117 5.09 5.79 14.72
CA SER A 117 5.21 4.37 14.42
C SER A 117 4.82 4.05 12.98
N VAL A 118 5.36 2.95 12.46
CA VAL A 118 5.13 2.50 11.09
C VAL A 118 4.92 0.99 11.01
N TYR A 119 4.11 0.58 10.07
CA TYR A 119 3.89 -0.81 9.71
C TYR A 119 3.80 -0.92 8.19
N ALA A 120 4.81 -1.50 7.56
CA ALA A 120 4.88 -1.70 6.13
C ALA A 120 4.68 -3.18 5.78
N LEU A 121 3.75 -3.44 4.86
CA LEU A 121 3.44 -4.79 4.40
C LEU A 121 3.78 -4.93 2.92
N PRO A 122 4.46 -6.03 2.52
CA PRO A 122 4.70 -6.27 1.10
C PRO A 122 3.40 -6.64 0.39
N LEU A 123 3.20 -6.12 -0.80
CA LEU A 123 2.19 -6.58 -1.73
C LEU A 123 2.77 -7.79 -2.47
N ARG A 124 2.40 -8.96 -2.02
CA ARG A 124 3.07 -10.20 -2.42
C ARG A 124 2.07 -11.26 -2.85
N LEU A 125 2.35 -11.88 -3.98
CA LEU A 125 1.70 -13.12 -4.40
C LEU A 125 2.79 -14.18 -4.62
N ARG A 126 2.76 -15.26 -3.82
CA ARG A 126 3.79 -16.31 -3.79
C ARG A 126 5.18 -15.72 -3.54
N HIS A 127 6.07 -15.75 -4.53
CA HIS A 127 7.43 -15.24 -4.44
C HIS A 127 7.61 -13.87 -5.11
N HIS A 128 6.54 -13.33 -5.69
CA HIS A 128 6.59 -12.08 -6.44
C HIS A 128 6.07 -10.92 -5.59
N VAL A 129 6.95 -9.96 -5.28
CA VAL A 129 6.62 -8.73 -4.56
C VAL A 129 6.45 -7.61 -5.58
N ILE A 130 5.28 -6.99 -5.60
CA ILE A 130 4.92 -5.97 -6.59
C ILE A 130 4.89 -4.55 -6.02
N GLY A 131 5.01 -4.42 -4.72
CA GLY A 131 4.97 -3.13 -4.03
C GLY A 131 4.88 -3.29 -2.53
N ALA A 132 4.43 -2.25 -1.85
CA ALA A 132 4.19 -2.28 -0.41
C ALA A 132 3.07 -1.33 0.00
N LEU A 133 2.34 -1.70 1.05
CA LEU A 133 1.37 -0.88 1.76
C LEU A 133 2.02 -0.33 3.03
N ASN A 134 1.97 0.98 3.21
CA ASN A 134 2.59 1.70 4.31
C ASN A 134 1.50 2.27 5.23
N LEU A 135 1.56 1.94 6.51
CA LEU A 135 0.65 2.45 7.53
C LEU A 135 1.43 3.19 8.61
N PHE A 136 0.96 4.37 8.97
CA PHE A 136 1.56 5.20 10.01
C PHE A 136 0.57 5.52 11.11
N GLN A 137 1.08 5.61 12.35
CA GLN A 137 0.38 6.17 13.50
C GLN A 137 1.07 7.43 13.99
N SER A 138 0.28 8.33 14.54
CA SER A 138 0.79 9.52 15.23
C SER A 138 1.65 9.15 16.43
N THR A 139 2.50 10.07 16.84
CA THR A 139 3.36 9.90 18.02
C THR A 139 2.53 9.52 19.24
N GLY A 140 2.95 8.45 19.93
CA GLY A 140 2.26 7.93 21.11
C GLY A 140 1.13 6.95 20.84
N GLU A 141 0.79 6.70 19.58
CA GLU A 141 -0.23 5.73 19.17
C GLU A 141 0.42 4.47 18.57
N THR A 142 -0.23 3.32 18.74
CA THR A 142 0.22 2.04 18.20
C THR A 142 -0.95 1.31 17.53
N PHE A 143 -0.63 0.37 16.64
CA PHE A 143 -1.64 -0.47 16.01
C PHE A 143 -2.08 -1.61 16.92
N GLU A 144 -3.38 -1.84 16.97
CA GLU A 144 -3.94 -3.03 17.62
C GLU A 144 -3.72 -4.28 16.74
N ALA A 145 -3.67 -5.45 17.36
CA ALA A 145 -3.44 -6.72 16.67
C ALA A 145 -4.52 -7.02 15.62
N ASP A 146 -5.79 -6.70 15.90
CA ASP A 146 -6.89 -6.89 14.95
C ASP A 146 -6.75 -5.97 13.73
N SER A 147 -6.30 -4.73 13.94
CA SER A 147 -6.02 -3.79 12.84
C SER A 147 -4.89 -4.30 11.96
N LEU A 148 -3.84 -4.88 12.53
CA LEU A 148 -2.72 -5.44 11.77
C LEU A 148 -3.15 -6.66 10.95
N ARG A 149 -4.02 -7.51 11.49
CA ARG A 149 -4.60 -8.64 10.72
C ARG A 149 -5.45 -8.16 9.56
N ALA A 150 -6.27 -7.14 9.78
CA ALA A 150 -7.07 -6.52 8.73
C ALA A 150 -6.20 -5.83 7.67
N ALA A 151 -5.10 -5.20 8.06
CA ALA A 151 -4.13 -4.60 7.14
C ALA A 151 -3.56 -5.64 6.17
N ARG A 152 -3.30 -6.86 6.64
CA ARG A 152 -2.86 -7.96 5.78
C ARG A 152 -3.90 -8.29 4.72
N ALA A 153 -5.17 -8.38 5.10
CA ALA A 153 -6.26 -8.62 4.15
C ALA A 153 -6.36 -7.49 3.10
N PHE A 154 -6.21 -6.23 3.49
CA PHE A 154 -6.16 -5.11 2.55
C PHE A 154 -4.97 -5.19 1.59
N ALA A 155 -3.80 -5.55 2.07
CA ALA A 155 -2.61 -5.74 1.23
C ALA A 155 -2.84 -6.86 0.19
N ASP A 156 -3.44 -7.96 0.58
CA ASP A 156 -3.76 -9.08 -0.31
C ASP A 156 -4.80 -8.67 -1.37
N ILE A 157 -5.82 -7.93 -1.00
CA ILE A 157 -6.83 -7.40 -1.93
C ILE A 157 -6.18 -6.44 -2.94
N ALA A 158 -5.33 -5.52 -2.48
CA ALA A 158 -4.60 -4.61 -3.36
C ALA A 158 -3.75 -5.39 -4.37
N THR A 159 -3.07 -6.43 -3.92
CA THR A 159 -2.24 -7.28 -4.77
C THR A 159 -3.08 -7.96 -5.86
N ILE A 160 -4.22 -8.53 -5.49
CA ILE A 160 -5.14 -9.19 -6.43
C ILE A 160 -5.67 -8.17 -7.46
N ALA A 161 -6.11 -7.00 -7.01
CA ALA A 161 -6.62 -5.94 -7.87
C ALA A 161 -5.60 -5.49 -8.92
N ILE A 162 -4.35 -5.28 -8.50
CA ILE A 162 -3.27 -4.84 -9.36
C ILE A 162 -2.91 -5.91 -10.39
N LEU A 163 -2.78 -7.16 -9.96
CA LEU A 163 -2.45 -8.27 -10.85
C LEU A 163 -3.56 -8.52 -11.88
N GLN A 164 -4.82 -8.41 -11.47
CA GLN A 164 -5.96 -8.53 -12.38
C GLN A 164 -5.98 -7.39 -13.41
N TYR A 165 -5.72 -6.17 -12.98
CA TYR A 165 -5.60 -5.02 -13.89
C TYR A 165 -4.48 -5.22 -14.93
N ARG A 166 -3.30 -5.65 -14.48
CA ARG A 166 -2.15 -5.94 -15.36
C ARG A 166 -2.46 -7.06 -16.36
N ALA A 167 -3.19 -8.10 -15.94
CA ALA A 167 -3.63 -9.18 -16.81
C ALA A 167 -4.62 -8.69 -17.88
N SER A 168 -5.56 -7.81 -17.51
CA SER A 168 -6.52 -7.20 -18.43
C SER A 168 -5.85 -6.35 -19.50
N LEU A 169 -4.84 -5.55 -19.12
CA LEU A 169 -4.06 -4.75 -20.08
C LEU A 169 -3.35 -5.64 -21.10
N ARG A 170 -2.68 -6.71 -20.65
CA ARG A 170 -2.02 -7.66 -21.55
C ARG A 170 -2.97 -8.34 -22.50
N SER A 171 -4.16 -8.71 -22.04
CA SER A 171 -5.20 -9.32 -22.87
C SER A 171 -5.69 -8.36 -23.97
N THR A 172 -5.87 -7.09 -23.64
CA THR A 172 -6.24 -6.04 -24.61
C THR A 172 -5.16 -5.82 -25.65
N GLU A 173 -3.89 -5.71 -25.24
CA GLU A 173 -2.75 -5.56 -26.13
C GLU A 173 -2.63 -6.74 -27.11
N LEU A 174 -2.81 -7.96 -26.64
CA LEU A 174 -2.79 -9.15 -27.49
C LEU A 174 -3.95 -9.16 -28.50
N ALA A 175 -5.16 -8.78 -28.08
CA ALA A 175 -6.31 -8.67 -28.96
C ALA A 175 -6.08 -7.63 -30.07
N ASP A 176 -5.52 -6.49 -29.73
CA ASP A 176 -5.19 -5.42 -30.71
C ASP A 176 -4.10 -5.85 -31.69
N GLN A 177 -3.08 -6.57 -31.21
CA GLN A 177 -2.04 -7.14 -32.07
C GLN A 177 -2.61 -8.17 -33.06
N VAL A 178 -3.49 -9.05 -32.60
CA VAL A 178 -4.15 -10.04 -33.47
C VAL A 178 -5.02 -9.33 -34.52
N ASN A 179 -5.84 -8.36 -34.10
CA ASN A 179 -6.71 -7.61 -35.01
C ASN A 179 -5.91 -6.82 -36.08
N SER A 180 -4.78 -6.24 -35.69
CA SER A 180 -3.93 -5.50 -36.63
C SER A 180 -3.17 -6.41 -37.59
N ALA A 181 -2.92 -7.65 -37.25
CA ALA A 181 -2.26 -8.64 -38.08
C ALA A 181 -3.19 -9.14 -39.22
N TRP A 182 -4.52 -8.96 -39.12
CA TRP A 182 -5.51 -9.38 -40.10
C TRP A 182 -5.90 -8.28 -41.12
N HIS A 183 -5.33 -7.10 -40.98
CA HIS A 183 -5.54 -5.95 -41.86
C HIS A 183 -4.27 -5.58 -42.60
#